data_4e407e26311cd1325c59b230c197101a
#
_entry.id   4e407e26311cd1325c59b230c197101a
#
_cell.length_a   1.000
_cell.length_b   1.000
_cell.length_c   1.000
_cell.angle_alpha   90.00
_cell.angle_beta   90.00
_cell.angle_gamma   90.00
#
_symmetry.space_group_name_H-M   'P 1'
#
loop_
_entity.id
_entity.type
_entity.pdbx_description
1 polymer ?
#
loop_
_entity_poly.entity_id
_entity_poly.type
_entity_poly.pdbx_seq_one_letter_code
_entity_poly.pdbx_strand_id
1 'polypeptide(L)'
;MYNFVRLYPSLLQNNGDAVLWKDYIASGSNGLKTFFNVRMSSRSDFVLGVIKKHRNFYAGIESVAKQLPSFDKQIKEAAQKIEELYPPSIFPPIYFLVGNLNSAGTPDGGAGQLVGIEFFSNYPGRDTSELNAWEKSVLSDTSRLVGVVVHEMMHVQQKNSSGNTVLEKCITEGAADFLTYLLLGKILLPRQHSYGNAHQKELYDRFMKEKNGTDLSYWMYNVEMEDKGIPSDLGYYIGFKICEGYYAKQKDKNKAIKDILERTDFENFLKESGYGEKF
;
A
#
# COMPACT_ATOMS: atom_id res chain seq x y z
N MET A 1 -10.55 -15.69 -3.17
CA MET A 1 -9.56 -16.04 -2.14
C MET A 1 -9.76 -17.45 -1.57
N TYR A 2 -10.93 -17.83 -1.10
CA TYR A 2 -11.22 -19.24 -0.72
C TYR A 2 -10.82 -20.23 -1.80
N ASN A 3 -10.82 -19.81 -3.07
CA ASN A 3 -10.39 -20.64 -4.18
C ASN A 3 -8.89 -20.98 -4.12
N PHE A 4 -8.02 -20.03 -3.70
CA PHE A 4 -6.59 -20.32 -3.50
C PHE A 4 -6.38 -21.29 -2.34
N VAL A 5 -7.02 -21.08 -1.20
CA VAL A 5 -6.92 -21.97 -0.03
C VAL A 5 -7.34 -23.41 -0.36
N ARG A 6 -8.40 -23.57 -1.14
CA ARG A 6 -8.84 -24.89 -1.60
C ARG A 6 -7.90 -25.52 -2.62
N LEU A 7 -7.33 -24.72 -3.51
CA LEU A 7 -6.40 -25.18 -4.54
C LEU A 7 -5.04 -25.58 -3.97
N TYR A 8 -4.59 -24.88 -2.93
CA TYR A 8 -3.23 -24.94 -2.42
C TYR A 8 -2.73 -26.36 -2.09
N PRO A 9 -3.48 -27.25 -1.39
CA PRO A 9 -3.05 -28.62 -1.17
C PRO A 9 -2.79 -29.40 -2.46
N SER A 10 -3.64 -29.24 -3.48
CA SER A 10 -3.47 -29.89 -4.78
C SER A 10 -2.27 -29.35 -5.56
N LEU A 11 -1.99 -28.06 -5.45
CA LEU A 11 -0.76 -27.47 -6.04
C LEU A 11 0.50 -28.09 -5.44
N LEU A 12 0.52 -28.40 -4.15
CA LEU A 12 1.67 -29.01 -3.50
C LEU A 12 1.85 -30.48 -3.83
N GLN A 13 0.76 -31.25 -3.90
CA GLN A 13 0.78 -32.70 -4.16
C GLN A 13 1.34 -33.01 -5.56
N ASN A 14 0.96 -32.27 -6.56
CA ASN A 14 1.32 -32.48 -7.95
C ASN A 14 2.59 -31.70 -8.39
N ASN A 15 3.49 -31.47 -7.47
CA ASN A 15 4.75 -30.76 -7.71
C ASN A 15 4.56 -29.36 -8.34
N GLY A 16 3.44 -28.70 -8.03
CA GLY A 16 3.01 -27.40 -8.55
C GLY A 16 2.50 -27.52 -9.98
N ASP A 17 1.38 -28.16 -10.13
CA ASP A 17 0.72 -28.34 -11.42
C ASP A 17 0.46 -27.00 -12.09
N ALA A 18 1.22 -26.73 -13.14
CA ALA A 18 1.09 -25.50 -13.92
C ALA A 18 -0.28 -25.42 -14.62
N VAL A 19 -0.93 -26.55 -14.88
CA VAL A 19 -2.26 -26.60 -15.47
C VAL A 19 -3.28 -26.15 -14.44
N LEU A 20 -3.26 -26.69 -13.22
CA LEU A 20 -4.15 -26.27 -12.14
C LEU A 20 -4.01 -24.77 -11.84
N TRP A 21 -2.78 -24.23 -11.87
CA TRP A 21 -2.55 -22.80 -11.68
C TRP A 21 -3.16 -21.97 -12.82
N LYS A 22 -2.93 -22.36 -14.07
CA LYS A 22 -3.52 -21.67 -15.23
C LYS A 22 -5.04 -21.69 -15.20
N ASP A 23 -5.65 -22.82 -14.86
CA ASP A 23 -7.10 -22.96 -14.73
C ASP A 23 -7.65 -22.08 -13.59
N TYR A 24 -6.95 -22.01 -12.47
CA TYR A 24 -7.28 -21.10 -11.36
C TYR A 24 -7.30 -19.64 -11.79
N ILE A 25 -6.28 -19.18 -12.51
CA ILE A 25 -6.22 -17.81 -13.03
C ILE A 25 -7.32 -17.58 -14.08
N ALA A 26 -7.47 -18.50 -15.04
CA ALA A 26 -8.42 -18.38 -16.15
C ALA A 26 -9.88 -18.34 -15.66
N SER A 27 -10.23 -19.18 -14.68
CA SER A 27 -11.57 -19.22 -14.08
C SER A 27 -11.80 -18.18 -12.97
N GLY A 28 -10.76 -17.44 -12.59
CA GLY A 28 -10.79 -16.48 -11.49
C GLY A 28 -11.53 -15.20 -11.82
N SER A 29 -11.69 -14.35 -10.77
CA SER A 29 -12.27 -13.02 -10.90
C SER A 29 -11.42 -12.09 -11.80
N ASN A 30 -12.01 -10.99 -12.26
CA ASN A 30 -11.29 -9.95 -12.97
C ASN A 30 -10.10 -9.45 -12.14
N GLY A 31 -10.30 -9.19 -10.83
CA GLY A 31 -9.21 -8.78 -9.93
C GLY A 31 -8.05 -9.78 -9.87
N LEU A 32 -8.33 -11.11 -9.84
CA LEU A 32 -7.26 -12.11 -9.86
C LEU A 32 -6.47 -12.09 -11.18
N LYS A 33 -7.16 -12.00 -12.31
CA LYS A 33 -6.51 -11.91 -13.63
C LYS A 33 -5.65 -10.66 -13.76
N THR A 34 -6.18 -9.53 -13.32
CA THR A 34 -5.45 -8.25 -13.32
C THR A 34 -4.24 -8.33 -12.40
N PHE A 35 -4.40 -8.83 -11.16
CA PHE A 35 -3.30 -8.96 -10.21
C PHE A 35 -2.17 -9.86 -10.75
N PHE A 36 -2.54 -11.00 -11.37
CA PHE A 36 -1.58 -11.87 -12.02
C PHE A 36 -0.82 -11.17 -13.16
N ASN A 37 -1.50 -10.34 -13.94
CA ASN A 37 -0.87 -9.59 -15.02
C ASN A 37 0.05 -8.48 -14.49
N VAL A 38 -0.46 -7.60 -13.62
CA VAL A 38 0.25 -6.35 -13.22
C VAL A 38 1.30 -6.59 -12.14
N ARG A 39 1.10 -7.57 -11.25
CA ARG A 39 2.00 -7.84 -10.12
C ARG A 39 2.82 -9.12 -10.25
N MET A 40 2.37 -10.07 -11.03
CA MET A 40 3.09 -11.32 -11.25
C MET A 40 3.62 -11.43 -12.69
N SER A 41 3.50 -10.35 -13.49
CA SER A 41 3.98 -10.25 -14.88
C SER A 41 3.51 -11.40 -15.77
N SER A 42 2.35 -11.99 -15.47
CA SER A 42 1.78 -13.19 -16.13
C SER A 42 2.73 -14.40 -16.14
N ARG A 43 3.68 -14.48 -15.19
CA ARG A 43 4.73 -15.52 -15.14
C ARG A 43 4.35 -16.66 -14.19
N SER A 44 3.52 -17.58 -14.67
CA SER A 44 3.04 -18.75 -13.90
C SER A 44 4.18 -19.55 -13.25
N ASP A 45 5.23 -19.86 -14.00
CA ASP A 45 6.35 -20.68 -13.51
C ASP A 45 7.11 -19.99 -12.38
N PHE A 46 7.29 -18.67 -12.50
CA PHE A 46 7.93 -17.87 -11.46
C PHE A 46 7.09 -17.85 -10.17
N VAL A 47 5.79 -17.57 -10.29
CA VAL A 47 4.88 -17.53 -9.13
C VAL A 47 4.79 -18.89 -8.44
N LEU A 48 4.64 -19.96 -9.20
CA LEU A 48 4.65 -21.31 -8.65
C LEU A 48 5.98 -21.67 -7.99
N GLY A 49 7.11 -21.18 -8.54
CA GLY A 49 8.44 -21.31 -7.92
C GLY A 49 8.51 -20.65 -6.55
N VAL A 50 7.98 -19.43 -6.41
CA VAL A 50 7.90 -18.70 -5.13
C VAL A 50 7.01 -19.45 -4.14
N ILE A 51 5.80 -19.86 -4.56
CA ILE A 51 4.86 -20.60 -3.70
C ILE A 51 5.48 -21.92 -3.21
N LYS A 52 6.18 -22.66 -4.06
CA LYS A 52 6.87 -23.90 -3.69
C LYS A 52 8.02 -23.67 -2.74
N LYS A 53 8.81 -22.62 -2.98
CA LYS A 53 9.95 -22.24 -2.13
C LYS A 53 9.49 -21.88 -0.72
N HIS A 54 8.32 -21.27 -0.59
CA HIS A 54 7.75 -20.81 0.68
C HIS A 54 6.49 -21.62 1.07
N ARG A 55 6.55 -22.95 0.92
CA ARG A 55 5.39 -23.84 1.10
C ARG A 55 4.76 -23.75 2.49
N ASN A 56 5.54 -23.72 3.55
CA ASN A 56 5.01 -23.64 4.92
C ASN A 56 4.41 -22.26 5.20
N PHE A 57 5.05 -21.22 4.65
CA PHE A 57 4.50 -19.86 4.68
C PHE A 57 3.13 -19.79 3.97
N TYR A 58 2.99 -20.28 2.76
CA TYR A 58 1.70 -20.22 2.05
C TYR A 58 0.63 -21.14 2.65
N ALA A 59 0.98 -22.24 3.30
CA ALA A 59 0.04 -23.08 4.05
C ALA A 59 -0.72 -22.33 5.15
N GLY A 60 -0.08 -21.36 5.80
CA GLY A 60 -0.73 -20.56 6.85
C GLY A 60 -1.62 -19.41 6.35
N ILE A 61 -1.71 -19.15 5.06
CA ILE A 61 -2.56 -18.06 4.51
C ILE A 61 -4.05 -18.27 4.85
N GLU A 62 -4.49 -19.49 5.05
CA GLU A 62 -5.87 -19.80 5.47
C GLU A 62 -6.28 -19.05 6.75
N SER A 63 -5.36 -18.88 7.71
CA SER A 63 -5.64 -18.15 8.95
C SER A 63 -5.98 -16.69 8.71
N VAL A 64 -5.30 -16.02 7.77
CA VAL A 64 -5.61 -14.64 7.36
C VAL A 64 -6.93 -14.62 6.60
N ALA A 65 -7.09 -15.57 5.67
CA ALA A 65 -8.31 -15.68 4.86
C ALA A 65 -9.59 -15.76 5.72
N LYS A 66 -9.56 -16.55 6.80
CA LYS A 66 -10.69 -16.71 7.72
C LYS A 66 -11.03 -15.43 8.50
N GLN A 67 -10.08 -14.52 8.69
CA GLN A 67 -10.30 -13.28 9.40
C GLN A 67 -10.93 -12.16 8.54
N LEU A 68 -10.81 -12.25 7.21
CA LEU A 68 -11.22 -11.16 6.31
C LEU A 68 -12.67 -10.69 6.50
N PRO A 69 -13.67 -11.57 6.70
CA PRO A 69 -15.05 -11.10 6.92
C PRO A 69 -15.20 -10.21 8.15
N SER A 70 -14.32 -10.31 9.14
CA SER A 70 -14.37 -9.47 10.34
C SER A 70 -14.02 -8.00 10.08
N PHE A 71 -13.35 -7.69 8.96
CA PHE A 71 -12.95 -6.35 8.58
C PHE A 71 -14.00 -5.62 7.72
N ASP A 72 -15.00 -6.32 7.20
CA ASP A 72 -16.04 -5.76 6.32
C ASP A 72 -16.71 -4.51 6.92
N LYS A 73 -17.05 -4.56 8.21
CA LYS A 73 -17.69 -3.44 8.90
C LYS A 73 -16.80 -2.21 8.91
N GLN A 74 -15.51 -2.36 9.29
CA GLN A 74 -14.57 -1.26 9.39
C GLN A 74 -14.26 -0.64 8.01
N ILE A 75 -14.17 -1.48 6.97
CA ILE A 75 -13.94 -1.03 5.59
C ILE A 75 -15.15 -0.22 5.08
N LYS A 76 -16.38 -0.69 5.35
CA LYS A 76 -17.62 0.03 4.99
C LYS A 76 -17.75 1.35 5.73
N GLU A 77 -17.48 1.36 7.03
CA GLU A 77 -17.51 2.59 7.84
C GLU A 77 -16.46 3.61 7.34
N ALA A 78 -15.28 3.16 6.94
CA ALA A 78 -14.28 4.04 6.33
C ALA A 78 -14.76 4.59 4.98
N ALA A 79 -15.34 3.77 4.12
CA ALA A 79 -15.91 4.21 2.83
C ALA A 79 -17.02 5.25 3.02
N GLN A 80 -17.93 5.04 3.97
CA GLN A 80 -18.97 6.01 4.30
C GLN A 80 -18.40 7.35 4.76
N LYS A 81 -17.39 7.34 5.64
CA LYS A 81 -16.72 8.58 6.05
C LYS A 81 -16.03 9.30 4.89
N ILE A 82 -15.43 8.56 3.95
CA ILE A 82 -14.85 9.15 2.75
C ILE A 82 -15.94 9.84 1.93
N GLU A 83 -17.06 9.17 1.70
CA GLU A 83 -18.20 9.73 0.96
C GLU A 83 -18.76 11.01 1.62
N GLU A 84 -18.86 11.04 2.96
CA GLU A 84 -19.28 12.22 3.72
C GLU A 84 -18.29 13.40 3.56
N LEU A 85 -16.98 13.13 3.58
CA LEU A 85 -15.94 14.14 3.50
C LEU A 85 -15.62 14.58 2.05
N TYR A 86 -15.83 13.67 1.11
CA TYR A 86 -15.59 13.88 -0.32
C TYR A 86 -16.69 13.23 -1.16
N PRO A 87 -17.86 13.90 -1.32
CA PRO A 87 -19.02 13.34 -2.04
C PRO A 87 -18.78 12.82 -3.45
N PRO A 88 -17.77 13.33 -4.24
CA PRO A 88 -17.46 12.76 -5.55
C PRO A 88 -16.76 11.40 -5.51
N SER A 89 -16.56 10.81 -4.33
CA SER A 89 -15.82 9.55 -4.16
C SER A 89 -16.46 8.38 -4.90
N ILE A 90 -15.60 7.46 -5.36
CA ILE A 90 -15.99 6.22 -6.01
C ILE A 90 -15.38 5.02 -5.27
N PHE A 91 -16.09 3.92 -5.25
CA PHE A 91 -15.67 2.72 -4.51
C PHE A 91 -15.72 1.48 -5.44
N PRO A 92 -14.64 1.24 -6.19
CA PRO A 92 -14.55 0.04 -7.01
C PRO A 92 -14.44 -1.22 -6.12
N PRO A 93 -14.68 -2.42 -6.67
CA PRO A 93 -14.54 -3.66 -5.93
C PRO A 93 -13.15 -3.82 -5.28
N ILE A 94 -13.12 -4.44 -4.09
CA ILE A 94 -11.88 -4.80 -3.40
C ILE A 94 -11.68 -6.31 -3.52
N TYR A 95 -10.52 -6.71 -4.03
CA TYR A 95 -10.15 -8.11 -4.19
C TYR A 95 -9.02 -8.47 -3.22
N PHE A 96 -9.32 -9.36 -2.30
CA PHE A 96 -8.31 -9.97 -1.45
C PHE A 96 -7.73 -11.19 -2.15
N LEU A 97 -6.46 -11.15 -2.46
CA LEU A 97 -5.77 -12.08 -3.35
C LEU A 97 -4.53 -12.65 -2.66
N VAL A 98 -3.99 -13.72 -3.22
CA VAL A 98 -2.69 -14.26 -2.79
C VAL A 98 -1.70 -14.05 -3.93
N GLY A 99 -0.62 -13.36 -3.64
CA GLY A 99 0.44 -13.02 -4.58
C GLY A 99 1.74 -13.79 -4.32
N ASN A 100 2.83 -13.19 -4.74
CA ASN A 100 4.19 -13.72 -4.63
C ASN A 100 5.10 -12.80 -3.80
N LEU A 101 4.55 -12.17 -2.76
CA LEU A 101 5.25 -11.26 -1.84
C LEU A 101 5.83 -10.01 -2.55
N ASN A 102 5.11 -9.41 -3.49
CA ASN A 102 5.58 -8.21 -4.18
C ASN A 102 4.66 -6.99 -4.08
N SER A 103 3.45 -7.13 -3.53
CA SER A 103 2.52 -6.00 -3.36
C SER A 103 1.47 -6.28 -2.29
N ALA A 104 1.41 -5.42 -1.29
CA ALA A 104 0.37 -5.45 -0.25
C ALA A 104 -0.94 -4.83 -0.72
N GLY A 105 -0.87 -3.79 -1.55
CA GLY A 105 -2.02 -3.11 -2.16
C GLY A 105 -1.66 -2.56 -3.53
N THR A 106 -2.66 -2.43 -4.39
CA THR A 106 -2.51 -1.84 -5.73
C THR A 106 -3.87 -1.35 -6.19
N PRO A 107 -4.05 -0.05 -6.44
CA PRO A 107 -5.23 0.44 -7.14
C PRO A 107 -5.11 0.11 -8.62
N ASP A 108 -6.18 -0.35 -9.24
CA ASP A 108 -6.27 -0.56 -10.68
C ASP A 108 -7.57 0.05 -11.20
N GLY A 109 -7.45 0.98 -12.14
CA GLY A 109 -8.59 1.74 -12.65
C GLY A 109 -9.64 0.90 -13.40
N GLY A 110 -9.26 -0.30 -13.86
CA GLY A 110 -10.17 -1.21 -14.58
C GLY A 110 -10.76 -2.33 -13.71
N ALA A 111 -9.99 -2.86 -12.77
CA ALA A 111 -10.42 -3.97 -11.91
C ALA A 111 -10.91 -3.51 -10.54
N GLY A 112 -10.24 -2.54 -9.93
CA GLY A 112 -10.53 -2.08 -8.57
C GLY A 112 -9.29 -2.10 -7.67
N GLN A 113 -9.46 -2.44 -6.40
CA GLN A 113 -8.36 -2.54 -5.45
C GLN A 113 -7.90 -3.99 -5.32
N LEU A 114 -6.61 -4.22 -5.49
CA LEU A 114 -5.99 -5.54 -5.45
C LEU A 114 -5.13 -5.63 -4.19
N VAL A 115 -5.52 -6.47 -3.23
CA VAL A 115 -4.87 -6.57 -1.90
C VAL A 115 -4.23 -7.94 -1.74
N GLY A 116 -2.90 -7.97 -1.62
CA GLY A 116 -2.11 -9.18 -1.38
C GLY A 116 -2.13 -9.56 0.10
N ILE A 117 -2.91 -10.55 0.46
CA ILE A 117 -3.15 -10.90 1.88
C ILE A 117 -1.96 -11.57 2.55
N GLU A 118 -1.03 -12.10 1.81
CA GLU A 118 0.20 -12.71 2.34
C GLU A 118 1.03 -11.71 3.16
N PHE A 119 0.95 -10.42 2.87
CA PHE A 119 1.60 -9.36 3.63
C PHE A 119 1.06 -9.19 5.05
N PHE A 120 -0.17 -9.66 5.33
CA PHE A 120 -0.84 -9.53 6.62
C PHE A 120 -0.78 -10.82 7.45
N SER A 121 0.24 -11.64 7.21
CA SER A 121 0.35 -12.97 7.84
C SER A 121 1.44 -13.06 8.93
N ASN A 122 1.85 -11.94 9.52
CA ASN A 122 2.73 -11.91 10.67
C ASN A 122 1.92 -12.04 11.99
N TYR A 123 1.72 -13.26 12.46
CA TYR A 123 1.01 -13.55 13.70
C TYR A 123 1.78 -14.57 14.55
N PRO A 124 1.54 -14.66 15.88
CA PRO A 124 2.25 -15.61 16.75
C PRO A 124 2.13 -17.06 16.26
N GLY A 125 3.26 -17.75 16.16
CA GLY A 125 3.33 -19.12 15.66
C GLY A 125 3.35 -19.27 14.15
N ARG A 126 3.39 -18.16 13.41
CA ARG A 126 3.54 -18.19 11.96
C ARG A 126 4.93 -18.72 11.55
N ASP A 127 4.96 -19.76 10.72
CA ASP A 127 6.22 -20.22 10.14
C ASP A 127 6.70 -19.25 9.05
N THR A 128 7.79 -18.56 9.31
CA THR A 128 8.49 -17.65 8.40
C THR A 128 9.91 -18.11 8.10
N SER A 129 10.26 -19.36 8.47
CA SER A 129 11.62 -19.89 8.31
C SER A 129 12.12 -19.90 6.88
N GLU A 130 11.20 -20.05 5.93
CA GLU A 130 11.48 -20.07 4.49
C GLU A 130 11.70 -18.67 3.89
N LEU A 131 11.34 -17.60 4.62
CA LEU A 131 11.42 -16.23 4.16
C LEU A 131 12.82 -15.63 4.40
N ASN A 132 13.30 -14.83 3.45
CA ASN A 132 14.51 -14.02 3.63
C ASN A 132 14.26 -12.82 4.56
N ALA A 133 15.32 -12.04 4.87
CA ALA A 133 15.22 -10.89 5.79
C ALA A 133 14.26 -9.81 5.29
N TRP A 134 14.29 -9.49 3.99
CA TRP A 134 13.40 -8.52 3.39
C TRP A 134 11.94 -9.01 3.42
N GLU A 135 11.67 -10.24 2.96
CA GLU A 135 10.33 -10.81 3.00
C GLU A 135 9.72 -10.77 4.41
N LYS A 136 10.55 -11.04 5.44
CA LYS A 136 10.12 -10.93 6.85
C LYS A 136 9.82 -9.49 7.27
N SER A 137 10.63 -8.53 6.81
CA SER A 137 10.52 -7.12 7.22
C SER A 137 9.25 -6.45 6.69
N VAL A 138 8.73 -6.90 5.54
CA VAL A 138 7.52 -6.35 4.91
C VAL A 138 6.22 -6.97 5.42
N LEU A 139 6.31 -8.07 6.20
CA LEU A 139 5.12 -8.67 6.80
C LEU A 139 4.56 -7.81 7.93
N SER A 140 3.26 -7.74 7.99
CA SER A 140 2.50 -7.16 9.09
C SER A 140 1.44 -8.13 9.61
N ASP A 141 0.88 -7.85 10.75
CA ASP A 141 -0.33 -8.54 11.20
C ASP A 141 -1.59 -7.97 10.54
N THR A 142 -2.72 -8.63 10.75
CA THR A 142 -4.00 -8.24 10.15
C THR A 142 -4.55 -6.91 10.65
N SER A 143 -4.01 -6.33 11.74
CA SER A 143 -4.44 -5.01 12.25
C SER A 143 -4.13 -3.86 11.28
N ARG A 144 -3.18 -4.05 10.36
CA ARG A 144 -2.83 -3.08 9.32
C ARG A 144 -3.69 -3.18 8.06
N LEU A 145 -4.43 -4.29 7.88
CA LEU A 145 -5.17 -4.57 6.65
C LEU A 145 -6.17 -3.46 6.29
N VAL A 146 -6.99 -3.04 7.25
CA VAL A 146 -7.96 -1.95 7.02
C VAL A 146 -7.25 -0.65 6.64
N GLY A 147 -6.12 -0.35 7.29
CA GLY A 147 -5.33 0.83 6.97
C GLY A 147 -4.81 0.82 5.53
N VAL A 148 -4.26 -0.30 5.06
CA VAL A 148 -3.80 -0.43 3.67
C VAL A 148 -4.98 -0.34 2.70
N VAL A 149 -6.11 -0.99 2.99
CA VAL A 149 -7.31 -0.88 2.14
C VAL A 149 -7.78 0.58 2.03
N VAL A 150 -7.80 1.34 3.13
CA VAL A 150 -8.21 2.75 3.13
C VAL A 150 -7.17 3.62 2.38
N HIS A 151 -5.88 3.35 2.54
CA HIS A 151 -4.82 4.01 1.76
C HIS A 151 -5.04 3.84 0.24
N GLU A 152 -5.31 2.61 -0.21
CA GLU A 152 -5.62 2.34 -1.60
C GLU A 152 -6.95 2.99 -2.05
N MET A 153 -7.95 3.09 -1.16
CA MET A 153 -9.16 3.89 -1.43
C MET A 153 -8.83 5.35 -1.70
N MET A 154 -7.85 5.95 -1.00
CA MET A 154 -7.45 7.33 -1.25
C MET A 154 -6.82 7.49 -2.62
N HIS A 155 -5.99 6.55 -3.06
CA HIS A 155 -5.44 6.58 -4.41
C HIS A 155 -6.52 6.56 -5.50
N VAL A 156 -7.61 5.81 -5.28
CA VAL A 156 -8.76 5.80 -6.21
C VAL A 156 -9.43 7.19 -6.31
N GLN A 157 -9.41 7.98 -5.23
CA GLN A 157 -10.00 9.33 -5.23
C GLN A 157 -9.07 10.40 -5.80
N GLN A 158 -7.76 10.14 -5.88
CA GLN A 158 -6.79 11.11 -6.38
C GLN A 158 -6.94 11.34 -7.88
N LYS A 159 -7.11 12.60 -8.31
CA LYS A 159 -7.31 12.92 -9.73
C LYS A 159 -6.00 13.05 -10.51
N ASN A 160 -4.89 13.37 -9.83
CA ASN A 160 -3.58 13.61 -10.46
C ASN A 160 -2.48 12.84 -9.72
N SER A 161 -2.41 11.54 -9.95
CA SER A 161 -1.44 10.62 -9.32
C SER A 161 -0.33 10.14 -10.27
N SER A 162 -0.34 10.60 -11.54
CA SER A 162 0.58 10.13 -12.59
C SER A 162 1.93 10.86 -12.65
N GLY A 163 2.17 11.82 -11.76
CA GLY A 163 3.42 12.57 -11.70
C GLY A 163 4.65 11.67 -11.46
N ASN A 164 5.82 12.12 -11.93
CA ASN A 164 7.06 11.32 -11.90
C ASN A 164 8.19 11.96 -11.08
N THR A 165 8.03 13.22 -10.64
CA THR A 165 9.03 13.87 -9.79
C THR A 165 8.95 13.35 -8.35
N VAL A 166 10.03 13.52 -7.61
CA VAL A 166 10.08 13.21 -6.16
C VAL A 166 8.96 13.94 -5.42
N LEU A 167 8.73 15.23 -5.73
CA LEU A 167 7.66 16.03 -5.14
C LEU A 167 6.29 15.40 -5.36
N GLU A 168 5.96 15.10 -6.61
CA GLU A 168 4.66 14.55 -7.00
C GLU A 168 4.43 13.19 -6.36
N LYS A 169 5.44 12.32 -6.36
CA LYS A 169 5.34 10.98 -5.75
C LYS A 169 5.20 11.07 -4.23
N CYS A 170 6.03 11.88 -3.56
CA CYS A 170 5.95 12.06 -2.11
C CYS A 170 4.56 12.57 -1.69
N ILE A 171 4.04 13.61 -2.36
CA ILE A 171 2.73 14.15 -2.03
C ILE A 171 1.62 13.15 -2.37
N THR A 172 1.72 12.38 -3.45
CA THR A 172 0.72 11.39 -3.83
C THR A 172 0.58 10.31 -2.76
N GLU A 173 1.68 9.69 -2.35
CA GLU A 173 1.67 8.64 -1.33
C GLU A 173 1.37 9.20 0.07
N GLY A 174 2.00 10.32 0.42
CA GLY A 174 1.77 10.96 1.71
C GLY A 174 0.36 11.50 1.89
N ALA A 175 -0.33 11.89 0.82
CA ALA A 175 -1.74 12.28 0.87
C ALA A 175 -2.63 11.08 1.20
N ALA A 176 -2.38 9.91 0.60
CA ALA A 176 -3.10 8.70 0.91
C ALA A 176 -2.89 8.30 2.39
N ASP A 177 -1.66 8.36 2.89
CA ASP A 177 -1.34 8.08 4.29
C ASP A 177 -1.97 9.11 5.25
N PHE A 178 -1.89 10.40 4.93
CA PHE A 178 -2.45 11.46 5.77
C PHE A 178 -3.97 11.37 5.88
N LEU A 179 -4.68 11.17 4.77
CA LEU A 179 -6.13 11.02 4.77
C LEU A 179 -6.57 9.73 5.46
N THR A 180 -5.80 8.65 5.30
CA THR A 180 -6.01 7.41 6.08
C THR A 180 -5.86 7.66 7.58
N TYR A 181 -4.84 8.42 7.99
CA TYR A 181 -4.67 8.83 9.38
C TYR A 181 -5.85 9.66 9.91
N LEU A 182 -6.36 10.63 9.13
CA LEU A 182 -7.54 11.40 9.52
C LEU A 182 -8.77 10.55 9.78
N LEU A 183 -8.95 9.48 8.98
CA LEU A 183 -10.10 8.59 9.09
C LEU A 183 -9.99 7.57 10.21
N LEU A 184 -8.80 7.00 10.41
CA LEU A 184 -8.59 5.86 11.30
C LEU A 184 -7.87 6.21 12.60
N GLY A 185 -7.25 7.40 12.70
CA GLY A 185 -6.44 7.82 13.85
C GLY A 185 -5.14 7.02 14.03
N LYS A 186 -4.68 6.30 12.99
CA LYS A 186 -3.49 5.43 13.06
C LYS A 186 -2.48 5.77 11.99
N ILE A 187 -1.22 5.92 12.37
CA ILE A 187 -0.09 6.06 11.45
C ILE A 187 0.22 4.68 10.84
N LEU A 188 0.26 4.60 9.51
CA LEU A 188 0.55 3.34 8.80
C LEU A 188 2.04 2.98 8.83
N LEU A 189 2.91 3.97 8.81
CA LEU A 189 4.37 3.81 8.73
C LEU A 189 5.05 4.41 9.98
N PRO A 190 4.88 3.83 11.18
CA PRO A 190 5.35 4.44 12.43
C PRO A 190 6.87 4.57 12.52
N ARG A 191 7.64 3.66 11.88
CA ARG A 191 9.11 3.75 11.84
C ARG A 191 9.57 4.96 11.02
N GLN A 192 8.97 5.18 9.85
CA GLN A 192 9.24 6.33 8.98
C GLN A 192 8.90 7.63 9.69
N HIS A 193 7.77 7.67 10.40
CA HIS A 193 7.38 8.84 11.19
C HIS A 193 8.33 9.09 12.37
N SER A 194 8.75 8.05 13.09
CA SER A 194 9.70 8.18 14.19
C SER A 194 11.04 8.74 13.72
N TYR A 195 11.60 8.16 12.65
CA TYR A 195 12.84 8.61 12.05
C TYR A 195 12.71 10.01 11.46
N GLY A 196 11.66 10.24 10.68
CA GLY A 196 11.40 11.52 10.04
C GLY A 196 11.24 12.67 11.04
N ASN A 197 10.55 12.44 12.15
CA ASN A 197 10.41 13.42 13.21
C ASN A 197 11.74 13.76 13.89
N ALA A 198 12.67 12.82 13.99
CA ALA A 198 14.01 13.06 14.54
C ALA A 198 14.94 13.77 13.56
N HIS A 199 14.69 13.68 12.25
CA HIS A 199 15.60 14.21 11.20
C HIS A 199 14.89 15.22 10.27
N GLN A 200 13.89 15.94 10.74
CA GLN A 200 13.01 16.79 9.91
C GLN A 200 13.77 17.77 9.03
N LYS A 201 14.72 18.53 9.62
CA LYS A 201 15.48 19.53 8.87
C LYS A 201 16.38 18.90 7.81
N GLU A 202 17.08 17.82 8.15
CA GLU A 202 17.97 17.12 7.22
C GLU A 202 17.18 16.60 6.01
N LEU A 203 16.04 15.93 6.28
CA LEU A 203 15.16 15.39 5.24
C LEU A 203 14.57 16.51 4.38
N TYR A 204 14.15 17.62 5.00
CA TYR A 204 13.65 18.79 4.27
C TYR A 204 14.71 19.40 3.36
N ASP A 205 15.91 19.65 3.86
CA ASP A 205 17.01 20.25 3.07
C ASP A 205 17.39 19.37 1.87
N ARG A 206 17.37 18.05 2.05
CA ARG A 206 17.61 17.09 0.98
C ARG A 206 16.43 17.06 -0.01
N PHE A 207 15.20 16.99 0.50
CA PHE A 207 14.01 16.99 -0.33
C PHE A 207 13.94 18.22 -1.24
N MET A 208 14.24 19.42 -0.70
CA MET A 208 14.22 20.66 -1.49
C MET A 208 15.25 20.69 -2.62
N LYS A 209 16.36 19.96 -2.48
CA LYS A 209 17.36 19.80 -3.57
C LYS A 209 16.92 18.80 -4.63
N GLU A 210 16.21 17.76 -4.23
CA GLU A 210 15.92 16.60 -5.08
C GLU A 210 14.47 16.59 -5.62
N LYS A 211 13.57 17.40 -5.07
CA LYS A 211 12.12 17.36 -5.31
C LYS A 211 11.68 17.43 -6.77
N ASN A 212 12.45 18.11 -7.63
CA ASN A 212 12.16 18.26 -9.06
C ASN A 212 12.79 17.16 -9.91
N GLY A 213 13.62 16.31 -9.31
CA GLY A 213 14.20 15.14 -9.97
C GLY A 213 13.22 13.96 -10.04
N THR A 214 13.62 12.94 -10.78
CA THR A 214 12.86 11.69 -10.94
C THR A 214 13.53 10.49 -10.25
N ASP A 215 14.65 10.71 -9.57
CA ASP A 215 15.34 9.67 -8.81
C ASP A 215 14.65 9.46 -7.46
N LEU A 216 13.94 8.35 -7.35
CA LEU A 216 13.21 7.95 -6.15
C LEU A 216 14.05 7.08 -5.20
N SER A 217 15.28 6.75 -5.53
CA SER A 217 16.09 5.75 -4.83
C SER A 217 16.36 6.04 -3.34
N TYR A 218 16.27 7.30 -2.92
CA TYR A 218 16.33 7.66 -1.50
C TYR A 218 14.94 7.73 -0.85
N TRP A 219 13.89 7.96 -1.62
CA TRP A 219 12.59 8.36 -1.11
C TRP A 219 11.55 7.25 -1.07
N MET A 220 11.61 6.30 -2.01
CA MET A 220 10.60 5.27 -2.17
C MET A 220 11.16 3.99 -2.78
N TYR A 221 10.54 2.85 -2.46
CA TYR A 221 10.85 1.53 -3.01
C TYR A 221 12.31 1.09 -2.80
N ASN A 222 12.91 1.52 -1.71
CA ASN A 222 14.35 1.55 -1.46
C ASN A 222 14.73 0.75 -0.21
N VAL A 223 14.30 -0.50 -0.17
CA VAL A 223 14.54 -1.43 0.96
C VAL A 223 16.02 -1.59 1.33
N GLU A 224 16.94 -1.35 0.41
CA GLU A 224 18.38 -1.33 0.64
C GLU A 224 18.84 -0.22 1.60
N MET A 225 18.03 0.77 1.86
CA MET A 225 18.30 1.81 2.84
C MET A 225 18.23 1.27 4.28
N GLU A 226 17.46 0.23 4.50
CA GLU A 226 17.35 -0.45 5.80
C GLU A 226 18.71 -0.97 6.30
N ASP A 227 19.56 -1.46 5.41
CA ASP A 227 20.92 -1.92 5.74
C ASP A 227 21.81 -0.77 6.24
N LYS A 228 21.46 0.48 5.95
CA LYS A 228 22.15 1.70 6.41
C LYS A 228 21.52 2.29 7.68
N GLY A 229 20.53 1.62 8.26
CA GLY A 229 19.77 2.12 9.42
C GLY A 229 18.79 3.25 9.10
N ILE A 230 18.51 3.49 7.83
CA ILE A 230 17.56 4.50 7.34
C ILE A 230 16.30 3.76 6.91
N PRO A 231 15.11 4.09 7.46
CA PRO A 231 13.87 3.47 7.00
C PRO A 231 13.63 3.68 5.51
N SER A 232 13.19 2.64 4.81
CA SER A 232 12.69 2.78 3.44
C SER A 232 11.47 3.71 3.39
N ASP A 233 11.12 4.17 2.21
CA ASP A 233 9.88 4.89 1.95
C ASP A 233 9.69 6.20 2.74
N LEU A 234 10.77 6.93 3.03
CA LEU A 234 10.69 8.23 3.72
C LEU A 234 9.93 9.31 2.94
N GLY A 235 9.72 9.11 1.64
CA GLY A 235 8.88 9.99 0.81
C GLY A 235 7.43 10.04 1.28
N TYR A 236 6.89 8.95 1.82
CA TYR A 236 5.57 8.90 2.45
C TYR A 236 5.46 9.86 3.63
N TYR A 237 6.48 9.86 4.49
CA TYR A 237 6.56 10.80 5.61
C TYR A 237 6.60 12.26 5.15
N ILE A 238 7.43 12.59 4.17
CA ILE A 238 7.52 13.95 3.62
C ILE A 238 6.18 14.41 3.09
N GLY A 239 5.55 13.61 2.24
CA GLY A 239 4.25 13.93 1.67
C GLY A 239 3.15 14.04 2.72
N PHE A 240 3.16 13.15 3.73
CA PHE A 240 2.26 13.24 4.89
C PHE A 240 2.40 14.60 5.59
N LYS A 241 3.63 15.03 5.89
CA LYS A 241 3.88 16.32 6.58
C LYS A 241 3.47 17.52 5.75
N ILE A 242 3.62 17.47 4.43
CA ILE A 242 3.14 18.50 3.51
C ILE A 242 1.62 18.58 3.58
N CYS A 243 0.91 17.44 3.47
CA CYS A 243 -0.55 17.40 3.54
C CYS A 243 -1.08 17.81 4.92
N GLU A 244 -0.45 17.39 6.00
CA GLU A 244 -0.76 17.80 7.37
C GLU A 244 -0.64 19.32 7.54
N GLY A 245 0.45 19.92 7.05
CA GLY A 245 0.68 21.37 7.09
C GLY A 245 -0.37 22.14 6.31
N TYR A 246 -0.66 21.70 5.08
CA TYR A 246 -1.73 22.29 4.26
C TYR A 246 -3.08 22.22 4.98
N TYR A 247 -3.49 21.03 5.41
CA TYR A 247 -4.75 20.81 6.12
C TYR A 247 -4.86 21.66 7.38
N ALA A 248 -3.79 21.77 8.16
CA ALA A 248 -3.78 22.57 9.40
C ALA A 248 -4.10 24.05 9.15
N LYS A 249 -3.56 24.64 8.07
CA LYS A 249 -3.74 26.04 7.69
C LYS A 249 -5.14 26.36 7.13
N GLN A 250 -5.87 25.37 6.58
CA GLN A 250 -7.18 25.60 6.01
C GLN A 250 -8.28 25.70 7.09
N LYS A 251 -9.16 26.69 6.96
CA LYS A 251 -10.35 26.83 7.85
C LYS A 251 -11.44 25.81 7.51
N ASP A 252 -11.70 25.63 6.22
CA ASP A 252 -12.65 24.64 5.70
C ASP A 252 -11.92 23.31 5.49
N LYS A 253 -12.20 22.35 6.36
CA LYS A 253 -11.54 21.04 6.37
C LYS A 253 -12.01 20.13 5.23
N ASN A 254 -13.26 20.23 4.81
CA ASN A 254 -13.77 19.46 3.67
C ASN A 254 -13.15 19.98 2.36
N LYS A 255 -13.06 21.31 2.22
CA LYS A 255 -12.33 21.91 1.09
C LYS A 255 -10.86 21.46 1.08
N ALA A 256 -10.19 21.43 2.25
CA ALA A 256 -8.81 20.98 2.34
C ALA A 256 -8.63 19.53 1.87
N ILE A 257 -9.53 18.62 2.25
CA ILE A 257 -9.51 17.21 1.80
C ILE A 257 -9.69 17.15 0.28
N LYS A 258 -10.64 17.91 -0.27
CA LYS A 258 -10.84 17.98 -1.72
C LYS A 258 -9.58 18.49 -2.42
N ASP A 259 -8.98 19.58 -1.95
CA ASP A 259 -7.77 20.15 -2.54
C ASP A 259 -6.60 19.15 -2.48
N ILE A 260 -6.45 18.38 -1.39
CA ILE A 260 -5.45 17.30 -1.26
C ILE A 260 -5.68 16.21 -2.31
N LEU A 261 -6.92 15.82 -2.58
CA LEU A 261 -7.26 14.76 -3.55
C LEU A 261 -7.20 15.23 -5.01
N GLU A 262 -7.54 16.49 -5.27
CA GLU A 262 -7.68 17.04 -6.64
C GLU A 262 -6.52 17.97 -7.06
N ARG A 263 -5.45 18.07 -6.28
CA ARG A 263 -4.31 18.94 -6.57
C ARG A 263 -3.75 18.74 -7.98
N THR A 264 -3.40 19.85 -8.63
CA THR A 264 -2.76 19.86 -9.95
C THR A 264 -1.41 20.57 -9.95
N ASP A 265 -1.25 21.55 -9.05
CA ASP A 265 -0.02 22.33 -8.89
C ASP A 265 0.67 21.93 -7.59
N PHE A 266 1.58 20.96 -7.68
CA PHE A 266 2.29 20.40 -6.53
C PHE A 266 3.28 21.39 -5.91
N GLU A 267 3.88 22.28 -6.71
CA GLU A 267 4.79 23.32 -6.17
C GLU A 267 4.02 24.34 -5.35
N ASN A 268 2.90 24.83 -5.84
CA ASN A 268 2.06 25.75 -5.09
C ASN A 268 1.49 25.07 -3.83
N PHE A 269 1.09 23.81 -3.95
CA PHE A 269 0.59 23.03 -2.81
C PHE A 269 1.66 22.88 -1.70
N LEU A 270 2.91 22.58 -2.07
CA LEU A 270 4.04 22.56 -1.14
C LEU A 270 4.21 23.92 -0.45
N LYS A 271 4.20 25.01 -1.22
CA LYS A 271 4.33 26.38 -0.67
C LYS A 271 3.20 26.72 0.31
N GLU A 272 1.95 26.43 -0.07
CA GLU A 272 0.78 26.70 0.78
C GLU A 272 0.75 25.85 2.04
N SER A 273 1.35 24.65 2.02
CA SER A 273 1.47 23.79 3.19
C SER A 273 2.31 24.45 4.31
N GLY A 274 3.27 25.28 3.95
CA GLY A 274 4.25 25.86 4.88
C GLY A 274 5.19 24.82 5.49
N TYR A 275 5.29 23.63 4.86
CA TYR A 275 6.26 22.64 5.28
C TYR A 275 7.68 23.19 5.10
N GLY A 276 8.43 23.27 6.18
CA GLY A 276 9.75 23.89 6.20
C GLY A 276 9.81 25.29 6.78
N GLU A 277 8.69 25.98 6.99
CA GLU A 277 8.70 27.31 7.65
C GLU A 277 9.22 27.27 9.10
N LYS A 278 9.36 26.07 9.67
CA LYS A 278 9.80 25.81 11.04
C LYS A 278 11.28 25.45 11.17
N PHE A 279 12.03 25.40 10.06
CA PHE A 279 13.42 24.90 10.03
C PHE A 279 14.46 25.99 9.82
#